data_44bf06bf5cbfcdb68ebc09a6a616d02d
#
_entry.id   44bf06bf5cbfcdb68ebc09a6a616d02d
#
_cell.length_a   1.000
_cell.length_b   1.000
_cell.length_c   1.000
_cell.angle_alpha   90.00
_cell.angle_beta   90.00
_cell.angle_gamma   90.00
#
_symmetry.space_group_name_H-M   'P 1'
#
loop_
_entity.id
_entity.type
_entity.pdbx_description
1 polymer ?
#
loop_
_entity_poly.entity_id
_entity_poly.type
_entity_poly.pdbx_seq_one_letter_code
_entity_poly.pdbx_strand_id
1 'polypeptide(L)'
;MKKIYLIGGIISIFVVLIFVLIIVPIIFDSFKKPSLMVATIKLNNLCSVHDDTFMVVTRPYNRKSYFSNGVTRIKVMSDWKVRLAANDKYPQFRYDGDEVNVKKNVELTADCGTSPRLKSIFGAFNKQFN
;
A
#
# COMPACT_ATOMS: atom_id res chain seq x y z
N MET A 1 -58.97 -7.27 -4.90
CA MET A 1 -57.87 -8.24 -4.73
C MET A 1 -56.80 -8.16 -5.83
N LYS A 2 -57.15 -8.03 -7.11
CA LYS A 2 -56.11 -7.95 -8.20
C LYS A 2 -55.12 -6.78 -8.11
N LYS A 3 -55.50 -5.62 -7.58
CA LYS A 3 -54.63 -4.46 -7.44
C LYS A 3 -53.50 -4.63 -6.41
N ILE A 4 -53.70 -5.39 -5.37
CA ILE A 4 -52.68 -5.63 -4.31
C ILE A 4 -51.55 -6.51 -4.82
N TYR A 5 -51.83 -7.51 -5.65
CA TYR A 5 -50.81 -8.37 -6.26
C TYR A 5 -49.94 -7.61 -7.28
N LEU A 6 -50.52 -6.62 -7.98
CA LEU A 6 -49.80 -5.83 -8.94
C LEU A 6 -48.76 -4.90 -8.25
N ILE A 7 -49.14 -4.28 -7.13
CA ILE A 7 -48.27 -3.42 -6.34
C ILE A 7 -47.13 -4.22 -5.69
N GLY A 8 -47.43 -5.41 -5.12
CA GLY A 8 -46.43 -6.30 -4.55
C GLY A 8 -45.38 -6.76 -5.59
N GLY A 9 -45.81 -7.08 -6.82
CA GLY A 9 -44.95 -7.49 -7.90
C GLY A 9 -44.00 -6.35 -8.34
N ILE A 10 -44.49 -5.12 -8.43
CA ILE A 10 -43.69 -3.95 -8.83
C ILE A 10 -42.63 -3.65 -7.75
N ILE A 11 -42.97 -3.68 -6.47
CA ILE A 11 -42.06 -3.46 -5.36
C ILE A 11 -40.95 -4.50 -5.35
N SER A 12 -41.32 -5.80 -5.57
CA SER A 12 -40.35 -6.89 -5.63
C SER A 12 -39.33 -6.71 -6.75
N ILE A 13 -39.77 -6.29 -7.94
CA ILE A 13 -38.89 -6.03 -9.08
C ILE A 13 -37.92 -4.87 -8.78
N PHE A 14 -38.40 -3.80 -8.16
CA PHE A 14 -37.57 -2.66 -7.79
C PHE A 14 -36.49 -3.06 -6.77
N VAL A 15 -36.81 -3.85 -5.75
CA VAL A 15 -35.86 -4.31 -4.75
C VAL A 15 -34.77 -5.18 -5.38
N VAL A 16 -35.14 -6.12 -6.27
CA VAL A 16 -34.18 -6.96 -6.99
C VAL A 16 -33.29 -6.11 -7.90
N LEU A 17 -33.82 -5.11 -8.58
CA LEU A 17 -33.06 -4.22 -9.47
C LEU A 17 -32.02 -3.38 -8.70
N ILE A 18 -32.39 -2.85 -7.53
CA ILE A 18 -31.49 -2.12 -6.64
C ILE A 18 -30.39 -3.05 -6.10
N PHE A 19 -30.74 -4.27 -5.74
CA PHE A 19 -29.80 -5.27 -5.25
C PHE A 19 -28.75 -5.63 -6.31
N VAL A 20 -29.17 -5.82 -7.56
CA VAL A 20 -28.27 -6.10 -8.68
C VAL A 20 -27.38 -4.89 -8.99
N LEU A 21 -27.92 -3.66 -9.01
CA LEU A 21 -27.16 -2.46 -9.33
C LEU A 21 -26.09 -2.11 -8.26
N ILE A 22 -26.32 -2.45 -7.00
CA ILE A 22 -25.40 -2.13 -5.90
C ILE A 22 -24.42 -3.28 -5.65
N ILE A 23 -24.88 -4.51 -5.65
CA ILE A 23 -24.07 -5.66 -5.21
C ILE A 23 -23.19 -6.20 -6.33
N VAL A 24 -23.68 -6.21 -7.57
CA VAL A 24 -22.90 -6.71 -8.70
C VAL A 24 -21.58 -5.95 -8.90
N PRO A 25 -21.52 -4.60 -8.91
CA PRO A 25 -20.25 -3.89 -9.04
C PRO A 25 -19.31 -4.14 -7.86
N ILE A 26 -19.82 -4.30 -6.64
CA ILE A 26 -19.00 -4.59 -5.45
C ILE A 26 -18.35 -5.97 -5.58
N ILE A 27 -19.10 -6.97 -6.07
CA ILE A 27 -18.57 -8.31 -6.30
C ILE A 27 -17.54 -8.29 -7.44
N PHE A 28 -17.80 -7.59 -8.55
CA PHE A 28 -16.87 -7.50 -9.69
C PHE A 28 -15.55 -6.80 -9.34
N ASP A 29 -15.55 -5.78 -8.49
CA ASP A 29 -14.30 -5.15 -8.01
C ASP A 29 -13.49 -6.08 -7.11
N SER A 30 -14.14 -6.97 -6.37
CA SER A 30 -13.46 -7.98 -5.54
C SER A 30 -12.77 -9.08 -6.36
N PHE A 31 -13.16 -9.28 -7.61
CA PHE A 31 -12.58 -10.26 -8.53
C PHE A 31 -11.53 -9.70 -9.50
N LYS A 32 -11.10 -8.46 -9.33
CA LYS A 32 -9.95 -7.94 -10.10
C LYS A 32 -8.73 -8.81 -9.83
N LYS A 33 -8.43 -9.69 -10.78
CA LYS A 33 -7.21 -10.50 -10.73
C LYS A 33 -5.99 -9.56 -10.71
N PRO A 34 -5.03 -9.81 -9.82
CA PRO A 34 -3.81 -9.04 -9.78
C PRO A 34 -3.12 -9.12 -11.16
N SER A 35 -2.72 -7.98 -11.68
CA SER A 35 -2.04 -7.87 -12.97
C SER A 35 -0.56 -7.58 -12.79
N LEU A 36 0.26 -8.17 -13.67
CA LEU A 36 1.68 -7.87 -13.71
C LEU A 36 1.89 -6.45 -14.23
N MET A 37 2.68 -5.67 -13.52
CA MET A 37 3.00 -4.29 -13.87
C MET A 37 4.46 -3.97 -13.59
N VAL A 38 4.98 -2.95 -14.28
CA VAL A 38 6.26 -2.35 -13.95
C VAL A 38 6.01 -1.13 -13.09
N ALA A 39 6.48 -1.15 -11.85
CA ALA A 39 6.42 -0.04 -10.93
C ALA A 39 7.74 0.74 -10.95
N THR A 40 7.66 2.05 -11.09
CA THR A 40 8.78 2.98 -10.91
C THR A 40 8.72 3.53 -9.50
N ILE A 41 9.76 3.28 -8.71
CA ILE A 41 9.84 3.71 -7.32
C ILE A 41 10.91 4.78 -7.22
N LYS A 42 10.54 5.94 -6.72
CA LYS A 42 11.43 7.05 -6.41
C LYS A 42 11.71 7.11 -4.92
N LEU A 43 12.95 7.37 -4.58
CA LEU A 43 13.39 7.61 -3.20
C LEU A 43 13.39 9.11 -2.92
N ASN A 44 12.64 9.52 -1.92
CA ASN A 44 12.77 10.84 -1.30
C ASN A 44 13.58 10.68 -0.01
N ASN A 45 14.88 10.97 -0.08
CA ASN A 45 15.80 10.74 1.01
C ASN A 45 15.93 12.01 1.87
N LEU A 46 15.35 11.99 3.06
CA LEU A 46 15.47 13.04 4.07
C LEU A 46 16.51 12.69 5.15
N CYS A 47 17.23 11.58 4.98
CA CYS A 47 18.30 11.15 5.86
C CYS A 47 19.64 11.75 5.42
N SER A 48 20.57 11.88 6.35
CA SER A 48 21.94 12.34 6.09
C SER A 48 22.86 11.24 5.53
N VAL A 49 22.30 10.24 4.86
CA VAL A 49 23.01 9.10 4.28
C VAL A 49 22.77 9.04 2.78
N HIS A 50 23.62 8.33 2.07
CA HIS A 50 23.53 8.17 0.63
C HIS A 50 22.31 7.33 0.21
N ASP A 51 21.76 7.57 -0.98
CA ASP A 51 20.58 6.85 -1.51
C ASP A 51 20.82 5.34 -1.65
N ASP A 52 22.06 4.92 -1.92
CA ASP A 52 22.43 3.51 -2.04
C ASP A 52 22.41 2.75 -0.69
N THR A 53 22.26 3.47 0.42
CA THR A 53 22.06 2.91 1.75
C THR A 53 20.67 2.26 1.90
N PHE A 54 19.76 2.58 0.99
CA PHE A 54 18.40 2.06 0.99
C PHE A 54 18.18 1.03 -0.13
N MET A 55 17.21 0.15 0.10
CA MET A 55 16.68 -0.76 -0.91
C MET A 55 15.18 -0.86 -0.78
N VAL A 56 14.51 -1.31 -1.85
CA VAL A 56 13.09 -1.64 -1.85
C VAL A 56 12.93 -3.13 -1.61
N VAL A 57 12.03 -3.48 -0.71
CA VAL A 57 11.62 -4.86 -0.44
C VAL A 57 10.15 -5.02 -0.79
N THR A 58 9.84 -6.03 -1.60
CA THR A 58 8.45 -6.34 -1.98
C THR A 58 7.83 -7.37 -1.03
N ARG A 59 6.53 -7.28 -0.82
CA ARG A 59 5.72 -8.32 -0.17
C ARG A 59 4.72 -8.89 -1.18
N PRO A 60 4.46 -10.21 -1.16
CA PRO A 60 4.83 -11.21 -0.15
C PRO A 60 6.22 -11.85 -0.31
N TYR A 61 6.89 -11.69 -1.43
CA TYR A 61 8.06 -12.53 -1.75
C TYR A 61 9.41 -11.99 -1.27
N ASN A 62 9.46 -10.87 -0.55
CA ASN A 62 10.68 -10.25 -0.04
C ASN A 62 11.78 -10.04 -1.09
N ARG A 63 11.39 -9.76 -2.34
CA ARG A 63 12.35 -9.44 -3.39
C ARG A 63 13.00 -8.09 -3.09
N LYS A 64 14.33 -8.04 -3.25
CA LYS A 64 15.12 -6.85 -3.02
C LYS A 64 15.42 -6.16 -4.34
N SER A 65 15.31 -4.84 -4.37
CA SER A 65 15.69 -4.00 -5.50
C SER A 65 16.44 -2.78 -4.99
N TYR A 66 17.51 -2.43 -5.68
CA TYR A 66 18.41 -1.36 -5.28
C TYR A 66 18.16 -0.12 -6.10
N PHE A 67 18.34 1.04 -5.48
CA PHE A 67 18.23 2.32 -6.15
C PHE A 67 19.47 2.61 -7.01
N SER A 68 19.21 3.21 -8.17
CA SER A 68 20.22 3.85 -9.01
C SER A 68 19.79 5.30 -9.23
N ASN A 69 20.58 6.24 -8.76
CA ASN A 69 20.24 7.67 -8.80
C ASN A 69 18.84 7.97 -8.20
N GLY A 70 18.53 7.36 -7.05
CA GLY A 70 17.27 7.57 -6.35
C GLY A 70 16.03 6.94 -7.01
N VAL A 71 16.19 6.11 -8.05
CA VAL A 71 15.07 5.46 -8.76
C VAL A 71 15.35 3.98 -8.93
N THR A 72 14.31 3.17 -8.80
CA THR A 72 14.34 1.75 -9.19
C THR A 72 13.07 1.36 -9.93
N ARG A 73 13.18 0.38 -10.84
CA ARG A 73 12.05 -0.18 -11.58
C ARG A 73 11.94 -1.66 -11.29
N ILE A 74 10.77 -2.10 -10.88
CA ILE A 74 10.51 -3.48 -10.50
C ILE A 74 9.28 -4.03 -11.20
N LYS A 75 9.33 -5.31 -11.55
CA LYS A 75 8.15 -6.06 -12.03
C LYS A 75 7.44 -6.67 -10.84
N VAL A 76 6.20 -6.29 -10.64
CA VAL A 76 5.38 -6.68 -9.48
C VAL A 76 3.93 -6.90 -9.89
N MET A 77 3.18 -7.60 -9.05
CA MET A 77 1.73 -7.69 -9.20
C MET A 77 1.07 -6.47 -8.56
N SER A 78 -0.09 -6.07 -9.06
CA SER A 78 -0.80 -4.87 -8.62
C SER A 78 -1.31 -4.94 -7.17
N ASP A 79 -1.39 -6.13 -6.59
CA ASP A 79 -1.79 -6.39 -5.20
C ASP A 79 -0.60 -6.46 -4.21
N TRP A 80 0.63 -6.35 -4.72
CA TRP A 80 1.81 -6.38 -3.86
C TRP A 80 1.98 -5.08 -3.10
N LYS A 81 2.78 -5.17 -2.04
CA LYS A 81 3.24 -4.02 -1.28
C LYS A 81 4.75 -3.87 -1.41
N VAL A 82 5.20 -2.64 -1.24
CA VAL A 82 6.63 -2.29 -1.20
C VAL A 82 6.92 -1.51 0.06
N ARG A 83 8.11 -1.69 0.58
CA ARG A 83 8.64 -0.91 1.69
C ARG A 83 10.09 -0.55 1.46
N LEU A 84 10.52 0.50 2.09
CA LEU A 84 11.90 0.90 2.13
C LEU A 84 12.61 0.17 3.28
N ALA A 85 13.79 -0.35 3.03
CA ALA A 85 14.62 -1.02 4.03
C ALA A 85 16.08 -0.60 3.89
N ALA A 86 16.88 -0.86 4.91
CA ALA A 86 18.32 -0.70 4.83
C ALA A 86 18.92 -1.71 3.85
N ASN A 87 19.87 -1.25 3.04
CA ASN A 87 20.60 -2.09 2.10
C ASN A 87 21.56 -3.03 2.87
N ASP A 88 21.57 -4.29 2.50
CA ASP A 88 22.42 -5.31 3.13
C ASP A 88 23.92 -5.02 3.04
N LYS A 89 24.36 -4.17 2.11
CA LYS A 89 25.74 -3.73 2.00
C LYS A 89 26.21 -2.89 3.20
N TYR A 90 25.25 -2.35 3.97
CA TYR A 90 25.53 -1.50 5.13
C TYR A 90 24.94 -2.11 6.40
N PRO A 91 25.55 -3.19 6.94
CA PRO A 91 24.97 -3.97 8.05
C PRO A 91 24.81 -3.18 9.34
N GLN A 92 25.52 -2.06 9.47
CA GLN A 92 25.44 -1.18 10.63
C GLN A 92 24.25 -0.21 10.56
N PHE A 93 23.71 0.03 9.37
CA PHE A 93 22.54 0.88 9.16
C PHE A 93 21.26 0.05 9.25
N ARG A 94 20.31 0.51 10.04
CA ARG A 94 19.02 -0.16 10.20
C ARG A 94 17.92 0.82 9.87
N TYR A 95 17.10 0.43 8.92
CA TYR A 95 15.92 1.18 8.51
C TYR A 95 14.81 0.22 8.10
N ASP A 96 13.61 0.46 8.56
CA ASP A 96 12.42 -0.29 8.23
C ASP A 96 11.25 0.67 8.06
N GLY A 97 10.91 0.96 6.82
CA GLY A 97 9.83 1.88 6.45
C GLY A 97 8.47 1.19 6.42
N ASP A 98 7.43 1.99 6.32
CA ASP A 98 6.06 1.52 6.20
C ASP A 98 5.80 0.80 4.87
N GLU A 99 4.87 -0.15 4.88
CA GLU A 99 4.43 -0.85 3.69
C GLU A 99 3.42 0.01 2.90
N VAL A 100 3.68 0.18 1.61
CA VAL A 100 2.84 0.95 0.69
C VAL A 100 2.34 0.03 -0.43
N ASN A 101 1.08 0.19 -0.81
CA ASN A 101 0.51 -0.53 -1.96
C ASN A 101 1.21 -0.11 -3.26
N VAL A 102 1.53 -1.07 -4.10
CA VAL A 102 2.19 -0.82 -5.38
C VAL A 102 1.25 -0.07 -6.33
N LYS A 103 1.80 0.96 -6.98
CA LYS A 103 1.21 1.70 -8.09
C LYS A 103 2.26 1.82 -9.19
N LYS A 104 1.86 2.27 -10.38
CA LYS A 104 2.78 2.49 -11.51
C LYS A 104 3.94 3.42 -11.14
N ASN A 105 3.67 4.46 -10.36
CA ASN A 105 4.65 5.36 -9.79
C ASN A 105 4.44 5.42 -8.28
N VAL A 106 5.48 5.15 -7.51
CA VAL A 106 5.48 5.19 -6.05
C VAL A 106 6.65 6.05 -5.60
N GLU A 107 6.41 6.94 -4.67
CA GLU A 107 7.47 7.66 -3.97
C GLU A 107 7.56 7.12 -2.54
N LEU A 108 8.75 6.69 -2.14
CA LEU A 108 9.04 6.23 -0.80
C LEU A 108 9.95 7.24 -0.11
N THR A 109 9.52 7.74 1.03
CA THR A 109 10.28 8.70 1.81
C THR A 109 11.08 8.01 2.89
N ALA A 110 12.40 8.22 2.88
CA ALA A 110 13.29 7.84 3.96
C ALA A 110 13.42 9.01 4.94
N ASP A 111 12.88 8.85 6.14
CA ASP A 111 12.97 9.82 7.21
C ASP A 111 13.62 9.20 8.45
N CYS A 112 14.89 9.52 8.68
CA CYS A 112 15.66 8.98 9.81
C CYS A 112 15.34 9.67 11.15
N GLY A 113 14.68 10.84 11.11
CA GLY A 113 14.26 11.57 12.31
C GLY A 113 12.98 11.05 12.95
N THR A 114 12.20 10.28 12.20
CA THR A 114 10.84 9.87 12.58
C THR A 114 10.56 8.38 12.42
N SER A 115 11.56 7.50 12.68
CA SER A 115 11.25 6.07 12.64
C SER A 115 10.07 5.79 13.59
N PRO A 116 9.06 4.99 13.20
CA PRO A 116 7.88 4.70 14.03
C PRO A 116 8.26 4.19 15.42
N ARG A 117 9.38 3.47 15.54
CA ARG A 117 9.95 3.04 16.81
C ARG A 117 10.45 4.19 17.66
N LEU A 118 11.10 5.18 17.08
CA LEU A 118 11.55 6.37 17.82
C LEU A 118 10.36 7.23 18.21
N LYS A 119 9.35 7.41 17.35
CA LYS A 119 8.10 8.12 17.71
C LYS A 119 7.39 7.47 18.90
N SER A 120 7.32 6.15 18.97
CA SER A 120 6.70 5.45 20.09
C SER A 120 7.51 5.61 21.38
N ILE A 121 8.84 5.61 21.28
CA ILE A 121 9.74 5.80 22.42
C ILE A 121 9.67 7.25 22.91
N PHE A 122 9.75 8.24 22.02
CA PHE A 122 9.64 9.65 22.40
C PHE A 122 8.23 10.01 22.90
N GLY A 123 7.17 9.40 22.33
CA GLY A 123 5.81 9.55 22.82
C GLY A 123 5.61 8.97 24.24
N ALA A 124 6.27 7.85 24.57
CA ALA A 124 6.25 7.29 25.90
C ALA A 124 7.06 8.15 26.90
N PHE A 125 8.20 8.69 26.50
CA PHE A 125 9.00 9.60 27.31
C PHE A 125 8.24 10.90 27.64
N ASN A 126 7.61 11.55 26.67
CA ASN A 126 6.83 12.77 26.88
C ASN A 126 5.62 12.58 27.80
N LYS A 127 5.04 11.39 27.84
CA LYS A 127 3.95 11.06 28.79
C LYS A 127 4.43 10.86 30.22
N GLN A 128 5.70 10.58 30.42
CA GLN A 128 6.26 10.31 31.75
C GLN A 128 6.76 11.57 32.47
N PHE A 129 6.94 12.67 31.71
CA PHE A 129 7.46 13.94 32.24
C PHE A 129 6.45 15.12 32.23
N ASN A 130 5.19 14.85 31.85
CA ASN A 130 4.03 15.75 32.01
C ASN A 130 3.00 15.12 32.95
#